data_66a885363682f50d0d00d21307b9d9f6
#
_entry.id   66a885363682f50d0d00d21307b9d9f6
#
_cell.length_a   1.000
_cell.length_b   1.000
_cell.length_c   1.000
_cell.angle_alpha   90.00
_cell.angle_beta   90.00
_cell.angle_gamma   90.00
#
_symmetry.space_group_name_H-M   'P 1'
#
loop_
_entity.id
_entity.type
_entity.pdbx_description
1 polymer ?
#
loop_
_entity_poly.entity_id
_entity_poly.type
_entity_poly.pdbx_seq_one_letter_code
_entity_poly.pdbx_strand_id
1 'polypeptide(L)'
;MPKSLIRWSFRAVGWVLATAGAAALVLAVMIATPLVAPPELRSISAARGTVDMSTLPAIERFQARDGTALGFRHYAVIGRSTGRAAIVVHGSSGSSGNTIHALSWALAQHGVESYAVDIRGHGVSGTRGDIAYVGQLEDDLADFVAEIRKTNPAVPLTLIGHSAGGGFALRVAGSKIQSLFARTVLLSPYLGYNAPTNQPNSGGWANADTLRIIALMVLRRIGIDCCDALPVVAFAVPPNSAKSLVPAYTERLRSNFGVHRDFRTDLTAATRPVTIYSGADDELMLADKYAEAVRGVTPPVKVKLIDGINHMGIVSNPTAISVIADDVAKSEANS
;
A
#
# COMPACT_ATOMS: atom_id res chain seq x y z
N MET A 1 -57.97 21.90 -11.94
CA MET A 1 -57.15 21.49 -10.79
C MET A 1 -57.29 22.51 -9.68
N PRO A 2 -57.57 22.12 -8.43
CA PRO A 2 -57.79 23.09 -7.35
C PRO A 2 -56.47 23.81 -7.02
N LYS A 3 -56.54 25.13 -6.89
CA LYS A 3 -55.38 26.03 -6.59
C LYS A 3 -54.61 25.61 -5.33
N SER A 4 -55.19 24.86 -4.44
CA SER A 4 -54.57 24.30 -3.24
C SER A 4 -53.52 23.24 -3.54
N LEU A 5 -53.75 22.33 -4.49
CA LEU A 5 -52.83 21.26 -4.90
C LEU A 5 -51.55 21.85 -5.52
N ILE A 6 -51.68 22.90 -6.34
CA ILE A 6 -50.56 23.58 -6.97
C ILE A 6 -49.66 24.27 -5.89
N ARG A 7 -50.25 24.90 -4.88
CA ARG A 7 -49.48 25.52 -3.78
C ARG A 7 -48.76 24.50 -2.89
N TRP A 8 -49.33 23.31 -2.68
CA TRP A 8 -48.68 22.22 -1.96
C TRP A 8 -47.49 21.65 -2.75
N SER A 9 -47.66 21.49 -4.06
CA SER A 9 -46.55 21.03 -4.94
C SER A 9 -45.37 21.98 -4.93
N PHE A 10 -45.61 23.32 -5.05
CA PHE A 10 -44.51 24.31 -4.98
C PHE A 10 -43.82 24.36 -3.61
N ARG A 11 -44.55 24.19 -2.52
CA ARG A 11 -43.97 24.10 -1.17
C ARG A 11 -43.10 22.83 -1.01
N ALA A 12 -43.62 21.68 -1.45
CA ALA A 12 -42.86 20.42 -1.41
C ALA A 12 -41.55 20.52 -2.24
N VAL A 13 -41.62 21.06 -3.46
CA VAL A 13 -40.42 21.32 -4.29
C VAL A 13 -39.45 22.27 -3.60
N GLY A 14 -39.96 23.37 -2.98
CA GLY A 14 -39.13 24.30 -2.23
C GLY A 14 -38.40 23.65 -1.06
N TRP A 15 -39.09 22.76 -0.30
CA TRP A 15 -38.44 22.00 0.77
C TRP A 15 -37.40 21.01 0.26
N VAL A 16 -37.65 20.31 -0.85
CA VAL A 16 -36.68 19.40 -1.48
C VAL A 16 -35.43 20.16 -1.92
N LEU A 17 -35.58 21.30 -2.58
CA LEU A 17 -34.46 22.14 -3.00
C LEU A 17 -33.67 22.71 -1.82
N ALA A 18 -34.36 23.14 -0.76
CA ALA A 18 -33.71 23.67 0.45
C ALA A 18 -32.90 22.56 1.17
N THR A 19 -33.46 21.35 1.30
CA THR A 19 -32.74 20.21 1.91
C THR A 19 -31.56 19.75 1.05
N ALA A 20 -31.69 19.69 -0.27
CA ALA A 20 -30.61 19.38 -1.18
C ALA A 20 -29.49 20.43 -1.12
N GLY A 21 -29.84 21.72 -1.08
CA GLY A 21 -28.89 22.82 -0.90
C GLY A 21 -28.13 22.76 0.43
N ALA A 22 -28.84 22.46 1.53
CA ALA A 22 -28.22 22.28 2.85
C ALA A 22 -27.28 21.07 2.86
N ALA A 23 -27.65 19.94 2.27
CA ALA A 23 -26.80 18.76 2.15
C ALA A 23 -25.55 19.05 1.31
N ALA A 24 -25.69 19.75 0.19
CA ALA A 24 -24.55 20.16 -0.64
C ALA A 24 -23.58 21.10 0.10
N LEU A 25 -24.11 22.04 0.90
CA LEU A 25 -23.30 22.92 1.73
C LEU A 25 -22.52 22.13 2.80
N VAL A 26 -23.15 21.18 3.48
CA VAL A 26 -22.49 20.29 4.46
C VAL A 26 -21.35 19.52 3.79
N LEU A 27 -21.59 18.89 2.64
CA LEU A 27 -20.55 18.18 1.91
C LEU A 27 -19.40 19.12 1.48
N ALA A 28 -19.72 20.33 1.02
CA ALA A 28 -18.71 21.32 0.65
C ALA A 28 -17.83 21.73 1.85
N VAL A 29 -18.44 21.93 3.03
CA VAL A 29 -17.70 22.22 4.28
C VAL A 29 -16.81 21.05 4.66
N MET A 30 -17.31 19.82 4.61
CA MET A 30 -16.52 18.61 4.92
C MET A 30 -15.34 18.45 3.94
N ILE A 31 -15.50 18.81 2.67
CA ILE A 31 -14.43 18.76 1.66
C ILE A 31 -13.40 19.87 1.87
N ALA A 32 -13.83 21.02 2.36
CA ALA A 32 -12.97 22.19 2.59
C ALA A 32 -12.14 22.12 3.87
N THR A 33 -12.29 21.07 4.70
CA THR A 33 -11.47 20.88 5.90
C THR A 33 -9.98 20.89 5.56
N PRO A 34 -9.11 21.53 6.36
CA PRO A 34 -7.68 21.52 6.11
C PRO A 34 -7.08 20.15 6.42
N LEU A 35 -6.31 19.59 5.47
CA LEU A 35 -5.52 18.40 5.72
C LEU A 35 -4.24 18.79 6.45
N VAL A 36 -4.10 18.37 7.71
CA VAL A 36 -2.96 18.69 8.57
C VAL A 36 -2.01 17.50 8.60
N ALA A 37 -0.72 17.73 8.28
CA ALA A 37 0.30 16.70 8.43
C ALA A 37 0.60 16.48 9.93
N PRO A 38 0.78 15.22 10.38
CA PRO A 38 1.23 14.95 11.74
C PRO A 38 2.68 15.42 11.92
N PRO A 39 3.12 15.65 13.17
CA PRO A 39 4.52 15.96 13.45
C PRO A 39 5.44 14.82 13.03
N GLU A 40 6.70 15.14 12.76
CA GLU A 40 7.70 14.14 12.37
C GLU A 40 7.76 12.97 13.37
N LEU A 41 7.71 11.75 12.85
CA LEU A 41 7.86 10.52 13.63
C LEU A 41 9.33 10.06 13.57
N ARG A 42 10.06 10.33 14.66
CA ARG A 42 11.51 10.08 14.74
C ARG A 42 11.92 8.63 14.55
N SER A 43 11.12 7.66 15.01
CA SER A 43 11.40 6.22 14.82
C SER A 43 11.50 5.86 13.32
N ILE A 44 10.65 6.45 12.50
CA ILE A 44 10.65 6.24 11.05
C ILE A 44 11.79 6.99 10.35
N SER A 45 12.04 8.25 10.73
CA SER A 45 13.09 9.04 10.09
C SER A 45 14.51 8.58 10.46
N ALA A 46 14.72 8.12 11.69
CA ALA A 46 16.02 7.57 12.12
C ALA A 46 16.39 6.28 11.37
N ALA A 47 15.45 5.38 11.15
CA ALA A 47 15.70 4.11 10.45
C ALA A 47 16.20 4.30 9.01
N ARG A 48 15.88 5.42 8.37
CA ARG A 48 16.37 5.73 7.02
C ARG A 48 17.87 6.05 6.97
N GLY A 49 18.41 6.63 8.03
CA GLY A 49 19.84 6.95 8.14
C GLY A 49 20.75 5.75 8.39
N THR A 50 20.17 4.58 8.71
CA THR A 50 20.96 3.38 9.06
C THR A 50 21.21 2.44 7.88
N VAL A 51 20.54 2.63 6.75
CA VAL A 51 20.71 1.78 5.56
C VAL A 51 21.90 2.23 4.74
N ASP A 52 22.82 1.31 4.46
CA ASP A 52 23.94 1.55 3.55
C ASP A 52 23.41 1.67 2.10
N MET A 53 23.55 2.85 1.53
CA MET A 53 23.09 3.17 0.18
C MET A 53 24.20 3.04 -0.87
N SER A 54 25.40 2.61 -0.50
CA SER A 54 26.55 2.51 -1.43
C SER A 54 26.32 1.49 -2.55
N THR A 55 25.51 0.47 -2.29
CA THR A 55 25.15 -0.60 -3.23
C THR A 55 23.79 -0.40 -3.91
N LEU A 56 23.20 0.80 -3.79
CA LEU A 56 21.90 1.10 -4.39
C LEU A 56 21.99 1.07 -5.92
N PRO A 57 21.29 0.15 -6.63
CA PRO A 57 21.32 0.11 -8.08
C PRO A 57 20.72 1.38 -8.71
N ALA A 58 21.12 1.66 -9.95
CA ALA A 58 20.51 2.72 -10.73
C ALA A 58 18.99 2.48 -10.89
N ILE A 59 18.24 3.56 -11.07
CA ILE A 59 16.82 3.45 -11.37
C ILE A 59 16.64 3.08 -12.85
N GLU A 60 15.88 2.03 -13.09
CA GLU A 60 15.43 1.59 -14.41
C GLU A 60 13.97 1.96 -14.62
N ARG A 61 13.47 1.86 -15.85
CA ARG A 61 12.09 2.21 -16.19
C ARG A 61 11.48 1.18 -17.13
N PHE A 62 10.20 0.90 -16.95
CA PHE A 62 9.36 0.18 -17.91
C PHE A 62 8.17 1.03 -18.33
N GLN A 63 7.53 0.68 -19.43
CA GLN A 63 6.34 1.38 -19.93
C GLN A 63 5.10 0.64 -19.44
N ALA A 64 4.25 1.33 -18.66
CA ALA A 64 2.91 0.85 -18.34
C ALA A 64 2.02 0.93 -19.59
N ARG A 65 0.89 0.24 -19.59
CA ARG A 65 -0.08 0.17 -20.71
C ARG A 65 -0.62 1.52 -21.14
N ASP A 66 -0.61 2.51 -20.27
CA ASP A 66 -1.02 3.90 -20.57
C ASP A 66 0.13 4.77 -21.09
N GLY A 67 1.32 4.17 -21.34
CA GLY A 67 2.50 4.87 -21.83
C GLY A 67 3.30 5.61 -20.76
N THR A 68 2.90 5.53 -19.47
CA THR A 68 3.67 6.14 -18.38
C THR A 68 4.92 5.32 -18.10
N ALA A 69 6.08 5.99 -18.03
CA ALA A 69 7.33 5.36 -17.59
C ALA A 69 7.36 5.23 -16.06
N LEU A 70 7.40 4.01 -15.55
CA LEU A 70 7.43 3.69 -14.13
C LEU A 70 8.81 3.17 -13.72
N GLY A 71 9.30 3.58 -12.55
CA GLY A 71 10.63 3.29 -12.05
C GLY A 71 10.70 2.01 -11.22
N PHE A 72 11.83 1.34 -11.30
CA PHE A 72 12.20 0.23 -10.43
C PHE A 72 13.71 0.13 -10.28
N ARG A 73 14.17 -0.66 -9.32
CA ARG A 73 15.59 -1.02 -9.16
C ARG A 73 15.72 -2.53 -9.23
N HIS A 74 16.66 -2.99 -10.05
CA HIS A 74 16.95 -4.40 -10.24
C HIS A 74 18.19 -4.80 -9.44
N TYR A 75 18.06 -5.87 -8.68
CA TYR A 75 19.12 -6.48 -7.87
C TYR A 75 19.38 -7.89 -8.44
N ALA A 76 20.40 -7.97 -9.28
CA ALA A 76 20.85 -9.24 -9.84
C ALA A 76 21.34 -10.16 -8.71
N VAL A 77 21.15 -11.47 -8.90
CA VAL A 77 21.59 -12.50 -7.95
C VAL A 77 23.09 -12.39 -7.68
N ILE A 78 23.44 -12.47 -6.41
CA ILE A 78 24.84 -12.53 -5.94
C ILE A 78 25.13 -13.98 -5.54
N GLY A 79 26.03 -14.63 -6.28
CA GLY A 79 26.41 -16.05 -6.03
C GLY A 79 25.47 -17.04 -6.72
N ARG A 80 25.03 -18.10 -6.00
CA ARG A 80 24.22 -19.19 -6.58
C ARG A 80 22.76 -18.80 -6.65
N SER A 81 22.18 -18.80 -7.84
CA SER A 81 20.76 -18.55 -8.03
C SER A 81 19.89 -19.69 -7.48
N THR A 82 18.77 -19.31 -6.87
CA THR A 82 17.69 -20.24 -6.48
C THR A 82 16.69 -20.47 -7.61
N GLY A 83 16.81 -19.77 -8.74
CA GLY A 83 15.83 -19.77 -9.82
C GLY A 83 14.52 -19.06 -9.46
N ARG A 84 14.53 -18.17 -8.48
CA ARG A 84 13.36 -17.42 -7.97
C ARG A 84 13.58 -15.93 -8.10
N ALA A 85 12.47 -15.18 -8.16
CA ALA A 85 12.51 -13.72 -8.11
C ALA A 85 11.45 -13.17 -7.17
N ALA A 86 11.69 -11.94 -6.72
CA ALA A 86 10.79 -11.21 -5.84
C ALA A 86 10.54 -9.78 -6.34
N ILE A 87 9.30 -9.32 -6.24
CA ILE A 87 8.94 -7.90 -6.40
C ILE A 87 8.69 -7.35 -5.01
N VAL A 88 9.42 -6.28 -4.64
CA VAL A 88 9.35 -5.64 -3.32
C VAL A 88 8.67 -4.30 -3.44
N VAL A 89 7.56 -4.14 -2.72
CA VAL A 89 6.73 -2.93 -2.67
C VAL A 89 6.98 -2.21 -1.36
N HIS A 90 7.35 -0.94 -1.44
CA HIS A 90 7.62 -0.07 -0.28
C HIS A 90 6.36 0.28 0.53
N GLY A 91 6.52 0.78 1.74
CA GLY A 91 5.45 1.35 2.56
C GLY A 91 4.97 2.71 2.07
N SER A 92 3.94 3.25 2.74
CA SER A 92 3.41 4.59 2.45
C SER A 92 4.51 5.64 2.43
N SER A 93 4.36 6.64 1.56
CA SER A 93 5.32 7.74 1.40
C SER A 93 6.70 7.34 0.84
N GLY A 94 7.05 6.05 0.77
CA GLY A 94 8.37 5.53 0.40
C GLY A 94 8.67 5.52 -1.10
N SER A 95 9.75 4.81 -1.46
CA SER A 95 10.16 4.53 -2.85
C SER A 95 11.13 3.34 -2.87
N SER A 96 11.53 2.90 -4.06
CA SER A 96 12.55 1.86 -4.27
C SER A 96 13.94 2.25 -3.74
N GLY A 97 14.22 3.52 -3.56
CA GLY A 97 15.48 4.07 -3.07
C GLY A 97 15.52 4.33 -1.57
N ASN A 98 14.63 3.72 -0.79
CA ASN A 98 14.56 3.88 0.66
C ASN A 98 14.95 2.58 1.40
N THR A 99 14.39 2.36 2.57
CA THR A 99 14.71 1.22 3.46
C THR A 99 14.51 -0.16 2.84
N ILE A 100 13.61 -0.32 1.84
CA ILE A 100 13.45 -1.61 1.15
C ILE A 100 14.68 -2.02 0.31
N HIS A 101 15.64 -1.09 0.11
CA HIS A 101 16.92 -1.41 -0.50
C HIS A 101 17.67 -2.51 0.27
N ALA A 102 17.75 -2.41 1.60
CA ALA A 102 18.44 -3.39 2.42
C ALA A 102 17.85 -4.80 2.26
N LEU A 103 16.52 -4.92 2.28
CA LEU A 103 15.85 -6.19 2.04
C LEU A 103 16.11 -6.72 0.62
N SER A 104 15.98 -5.85 -0.39
CA SER A 104 16.17 -6.27 -1.80
C SER A 104 17.60 -6.72 -2.07
N TRP A 105 18.59 -6.06 -1.45
CA TRP A 105 19.98 -6.47 -1.49
C TRP A 105 20.21 -7.82 -0.81
N ALA A 106 19.61 -8.03 0.38
CA ALA A 106 19.70 -9.31 1.09
C ALA A 106 19.07 -10.46 0.28
N LEU A 107 17.93 -10.24 -0.37
CA LEU A 107 17.34 -11.22 -1.27
C LEU A 107 18.32 -11.63 -2.38
N ALA A 108 18.98 -10.68 -3.02
CA ALA A 108 19.99 -10.96 -4.05
C ALA A 108 21.18 -11.76 -3.50
N GLN A 109 21.66 -11.46 -2.28
CA GLN A 109 22.70 -12.22 -1.59
C GLN A 109 22.25 -13.67 -1.26
N HIS A 110 20.95 -13.91 -1.05
CA HIS A 110 20.39 -15.23 -0.82
C HIS A 110 19.96 -15.94 -2.11
N GLY A 111 20.41 -15.44 -3.27
CA GLY A 111 20.18 -16.08 -4.56
C GLY A 111 18.80 -15.83 -5.18
N VAL A 112 18.04 -14.87 -4.68
CA VAL A 112 16.73 -14.45 -5.20
C VAL A 112 16.89 -13.18 -5.99
N GLU A 113 16.60 -13.20 -7.28
CA GLU A 113 16.55 -11.99 -8.10
C GLU A 113 15.48 -11.03 -7.56
N SER A 114 15.80 -9.76 -7.34
CA SER A 114 14.90 -8.85 -6.64
C SER A 114 14.66 -7.56 -7.43
N TYR A 115 13.42 -7.10 -7.41
CA TYR A 115 12.96 -5.89 -8.07
C TYR A 115 12.24 -5.00 -7.06
N ALA A 116 12.85 -3.89 -6.66
CA ALA A 116 12.18 -2.88 -5.83
C ALA A 116 11.47 -1.86 -6.73
N VAL A 117 10.15 -1.76 -6.64
CA VAL A 117 9.36 -0.89 -7.50
C VAL A 117 9.07 0.46 -6.86
N ASP A 118 9.09 1.54 -7.66
CA ASP A 118 8.41 2.78 -7.31
C ASP A 118 6.94 2.64 -7.73
N ILE A 119 6.05 2.36 -6.79
CA ILE A 119 4.61 2.33 -7.07
C ILE A 119 4.17 3.68 -7.64
N ARG A 120 3.29 3.69 -8.66
CA ARG A 120 2.76 4.93 -9.24
C ARG A 120 2.33 5.92 -8.15
N GLY A 121 2.67 7.18 -8.33
CA GLY A 121 2.51 8.22 -7.32
C GLY A 121 3.72 8.39 -6.39
N HIS A 122 4.75 7.55 -6.53
CA HIS A 122 5.95 7.55 -5.67
C HIS A 122 7.23 7.56 -6.49
N GLY A 123 8.33 7.94 -5.82
CA GLY A 123 9.66 7.96 -6.44
C GLY A 123 9.68 8.73 -7.76
N VAL A 124 9.97 8.01 -8.85
CA VAL A 124 10.00 8.58 -10.22
C VAL A 124 8.80 8.14 -11.07
N SER A 125 7.76 7.56 -10.46
CA SER A 125 6.61 6.94 -11.13
C SER A 125 5.36 7.82 -11.06
N GLY A 126 5.00 8.46 -12.18
CA GLY A 126 3.75 9.21 -12.33
C GLY A 126 3.65 10.49 -11.49
N THR A 127 2.42 10.94 -11.28
CA THR A 127 2.13 12.14 -10.49
C THR A 127 2.22 11.86 -9.01
N ARG A 128 3.04 12.63 -8.30
CA ARG A 128 3.32 12.43 -6.86
C ARG A 128 2.05 12.45 -6.01
N GLY A 129 1.85 11.36 -5.26
CA GLY A 129 0.73 11.21 -4.34
C GLY A 129 -0.61 10.94 -5.01
N ASP A 130 -0.61 10.62 -6.31
CA ASP A 130 -1.83 10.46 -7.10
C ASP A 130 -1.75 9.33 -8.14
N ILE A 131 -2.92 8.84 -8.55
CA ILE A 131 -3.14 7.89 -9.64
C ILE A 131 -4.34 8.32 -10.48
N ALA A 132 -4.55 7.74 -11.65
CA ALA A 132 -5.69 8.13 -12.50
C ALA A 132 -7.01 7.49 -12.04
N TYR A 133 -6.98 6.22 -11.61
CA TYR A 133 -8.17 5.47 -11.18
C TYR A 133 -7.81 4.37 -10.17
N VAL A 134 -8.79 3.96 -9.37
CA VAL A 134 -8.63 2.82 -8.44
C VAL A 134 -8.57 1.51 -9.24
N GLY A 135 -7.51 0.72 -9.04
CA GLY A 135 -7.17 -0.47 -9.83
C GLY A 135 -5.94 -0.27 -10.72
N GLN A 136 -5.48 0.98 -10.89
CA GLN A 136 -4.31 1.27 -11.73
C GLN A 136 -3.02 0.64 -11.20
N LEU A 137 -2.87 0.52 -9.89
CA LEU A 137 -1.68 -0.10 -9.30
C LEU A 137 -1.60 -1.60 -9.61
N GLU A 138 -2.74 -2.30 -9.65
CA GLU A 138 -2.82 -3.69 -10.10
C GLU A 138 -2.48 -3.83 -11.58
N ASP A 139 -2.95 -2.91 -12.41
CA ASP A 139 -2.62 -2.86 -13.84
C ASP A 139 -1.13 -2.63 -14.06
N ASP A 140 -0.53 -1.65 -13.37
CA ASP A 140 0.91 -1.37 -13.42
C ASP A 140 1.75 -2.57 -12.96
N LEU A 141 1.32 -3.26 -11.91
CA LEU A 141 2.01 -4.45 -11.41
C LEU A 141 1.94 -5.61 -12.41
N ALA A 142 0.80 -5.79 -13.07
CA ALA A 142 0.67 -6.81 -14.12
C ALA A 142 1.55 -6.49 -15.34
N ASP A 143 1.65 -5.21 -15.73
CA ASP A 143 2.53 -4.76 -16.79
C ASP A 143 4.01 -4.97 -16.42
N PHE A 144 4.38 -4.71 -15.16
CA PHE A 144 5.72 -4.97 -14.68
C PHE A 144 6.09 -6.45 -14.65
N VAL A 145 5.16 -7.32 -14.25
CA VAL A 145 5.37 -8.78 -14.34
C VAL A 145 5.56 -9.21 -15.80
N ALA A 146 4.81 -8.64 -16.74
CA ALA A 146 5.00 -8.91 -18.16
C ALA A 146 6.39 -8.45 -18.64
N GLU A 147 6.92 -7.33 -18.12
CA GLU A 147 8.29 -6.86 -18.42
C GLU A 147 9.34 -7.85 -17.94
N ILE A 148 9.26 -8.30 -16.66
CA ILE A 148 10.17 -9.32 -16.11
C ILE A 148 10.14 -10.60 -16.94
N ARG A 149 8.97 -11.03 -17.37
CA ARG A 149 8.79 -12.28 -18.13
C ARG A 149 9.35 -12.24 -19.56
N LYS A 150 9.73 -11.08 -20.09
CA LYS A 150 10.46 -11.00 -21.37
C LYS A 150 11.83 -11.67 -21.28
N THR A 151 12.49 -11.56 -20.13
CA THR A 151 13.82 -12.16 -19.88
C THR A 151 13.75 -13.46 -19.11
N ASN A 152 12.76 -13.60 -18.20
CA ASN A 152 12.58 -14.74 -17.30
C ASN A 152 11.14 -15.30 -17.37
N PRO A 153 10.73 -15.99 -18.47
CA PRO A 153 9.33 -16.34 -18.75
C PRO A 153 8.65 -17.18 -17.68
N ALA A 154 9.38 -18.08 -17.04
CA ALA A 154 8.82 -19.07 -16.09
C ALA A 154 9.27 -18.87 -14.64
N VAL A 155 9.95 -17.75 -14.32
CA VAL A 155 10.46 -17.52 -12.96
C VAL A 155 9.32 -17.47 -11.95
N PRO A 156 9.36 -18.26 -10.86
CA PRO A 156 8.41 -18.14 -9.76
C PRO A 156 8.61 -16.80 -9.05
N LEU A 157 7.58 -15.95 -9.09
CA LEU A 157 7.60 -14.61 -8.48
C LEU A 157 7.00 -14.65 -7.08
N THR A 158 7.69 -14.05 -6.10
CA THR A 158 7.16 -13.71 -4.78
C THR A 158 6.81 -12.23 -4.75
N LEU A 159 5.56 -11.88 -4.37
CA LEU A 159 5.20 -10.50 -4.08
C LEU A 159 5.48 -10.21 -2.61
N ILE A 160 6.30 -9.20 -2.34
CA ILE A 160 6.66 -8.77 -0.98
C ILE A 160 6.17 -7.34 -0.81
N GLY A 161 5.43 -7.06 0.25
CA GLY A 161 4.98 -5.69 0.54
C GLY A 161 5.19 -5.29 1.98
N HIS A 162 5.69 -4.07 2.21
CA HIS A 162 5.90 -3.50 3.54
C HIS A 162 4.80 -2.50 3.89
N SER A 163 4.26 -2.54 5.12
CA SER A 163 3.31 -1.55 5.64
C SER A 163 2.10 -1.36 4.69
N ALA A 164 1.85 -0.17 4.15
CA ALA A 164 0.81 0.05 3.13
C ALA A 164 1.02 -0.81 1.88
N GLY A 165 2.29 -0.99 1.44
CA GLY A 165 2.62 -1.94 0.37
C GLY A 165 2.30 -3.38 0.74
N GLY A 166 2.35 -3.75 2.03
CA GLY A 166 1.85 -5.03 2.55
C GLY A 166 0.34 -5.16 2.41
N GLY A 167 -0.39 -4.11 2.71
CA GLY A 167 -1.83 -4.05 2.45
C GLY A 167 -2.17 -4.18 0.96
N PHE A 168 -1.41 -3.49 0.09
CA PHE A 168 -1.55 -3.62 -1.36
C PHE A 168 -1.19 -5.03 -1.85
N ALA A 169 -0.11 -5.63 -1.35
CA ALA A 169 0.26 -7.01 -1.71
C ALA A 169 -0.83 -8.02 -1.29
N LEU A 170 -1.49 -7.81 -0.15
CA LEU A 170 -2.65 -8.61 0.25
C LEU A 170 -3.84 -8.41 -0.70
N ARG A 171 -4.14 -7.17 -1.08
CA ARG A 171 -5.16 -6.85 -2.09
C ARG A 171 -4.90 -7.58 -3.41
N VAL A 172 -3.64 -7.61 -3.87
CA VAL A 172 -3.21 -8.37 -5.06
C VAL A 172 -3.40 -9.87 -4.86
N ALA A 173 -3.04 -10.42 -3.68
CA ALA A 173 -3.23 -11.83 -3.36
C ALA A 173 -4.69 -12.28 -3.42
N GLY A 174 -5.66 -11.39 -3.14
CA GLY A 174 -7.09 -11.63 -3.28
C GLY A 174 -7.67 -11.23 -4.65
N SER A 175 -6.88 -10.75 -5.59
CA SER A 175 -7.33 -10.18 -6.86
C SER A 175 -7.25 -11.18 -8.03
N LYS A 176 -7.72 -10.74 -9.21
CA LYS A 176 -7.64 -11.51 -10.46
C LYS A 176 -6.21 -11.79 -10.93
N ILE A 177 -5.24 -10.95 -10.52
CA ILE A 177 -3.84 -11.10 -10.92
C ILE A 177 -3.01 -11.93 -9.93
N GLN A 178 -3.61 -12.51 -8.90
CA GLN A 178 -2.91 -13.34 -7.90
C GLN A 178 -2.13 -14.51 -8.53
N SER A 179 -2.61 -15.06 -9.65
CA SER A 179 -1.95 -16.15 -10.37
C SER A 179 -0.59 -15.78 -10.97
N LEU A 180 -0.27 -14.49 -11.07
CA LEU A 180 1.04 -14.01 -11.49
C LEU A 180 2.14 -14.35 -10.47
N PHE A 181 1.77 -14.60 -9.21
CA PHE A 181 2.67 -14.82 -8.09
C PHE A 181 2.55 -16.25 -7.55
N ALA A 182 3.68 -16.84 -7.21
CA ALA A 182 3.73 -18.14 -6.55
C ALA A 182 3.31 -18.04 -5.07
N ARG A 183 3.65 -16.92 -4.42
CA ARG A 183 3.33 -16.63 -3.01
C ARG A 183 3.36 -15.12 -2.74
N THR A 184 2.80 -14.72 -1.60
CA THR A 184 2.83 -13.34 -1.10
C THR A 184 3.40 -13.29 0.31
N VAL A 185 4.30 -12.33 0.55
CA VAL A 185 4.92 -12.07 1.86
C VAL A 185 4.58 -10.64 2.28
N LEU A 186 3.98 -10.51 3.45
CA LEU A 186 3.52 -9.25 4.01
C LEU A 186 4.42 -8.88 5.20
N LEU A 187 5.02 -7.71 5.16
CA LEU A 187 5.95 -7.22 6.18
C LEU A 187 5.29 -6.09 6.97
N SER A 188 4.97 -6.34 8.25
CA SER A 188 4.23 -5.40 9.10
C SER A 188 3.05 -4.73 8.36
N PRO A 189 2.15 -5.51 7.72
CA PRO A 189 1.17 -4.97 6.78
C PRO A 189 0.13 -4.09 7.46
N TYR A 190 -0.18 -2.94 6.86
CA TYR A 190 -1.35 -2.16 7.24
C TYR A 190 -2.61 -2.82 6.66
N LEU A 191 -3.41 -3.45 7.52
CA LEU A 191 -4.62 -4.18 7.14
C LEU A 191 -5.90 -3.30 7.12
N GLY A 192 -5.73 -1.97 7.08
CA GLY A 192 -6.83 -1.03 7.04
C GLY A 192 -7.22 -0.47 8.43
N TYR A 193 -7.99 0.61 8.44
CA TYR A 193 -8.32 1.38 9.65
C TYR A 193 -9.16 0.61 10.66
N ASN A 194 -9.90 -0.41 10.24
CA ASN A 194 -10.77 -1.24 11.08
C ASN A 194 -10.13 -2.58 11.49
N ALA A 195 -8.87 -2.83 11.10
CA ALA A 195 -8.19 -4.04 11.48
C ALA A 195 -7.78 -4.01 12.97
N PRO A 196 -7.82 -5.15 13.67
CA PRO A 196 -7.38 -5.22 15.08
C PRO A 196 -5.89 -4.90 15.25
N THR A 197 -5.11 -4.94 14.17
CA THR A 197 -3.67 -4.65 14.14
C THR A 197 -3.35 -3.16 14.07
N ASN A 198 -4.35 -2.28 13.90
CA ASN A 198 -4.10 -0.86 13.73
C ASN A 198 -3.87 -0.17 15.08
N GLN A 199 -2.74 0.52 15.22
CA GLN A 199 -2.48 1.37 16.37
C GLN A 199 -3.43 2.59 16.38
N PRO A 200 -3.87 3.06 17.55
CA PRO A 200 -4.59 4.32 17.66
C PRO A 200 -3.84 5.45 16.93
N ASN A 201 -4.58 6.28 16.20
CA ASN A 201 -4.02 7.38 15.40
C ASN A 201 -2.91 6.94 14.43
N SER A 202 -2.99 5.70 13.91
CA SER A 202 -1.97 5.12 13.02
C SER A 202 -0.55 5.22 13.60
N GLY A 203 -0.39 5.06 14.93
CA GLY A 203 0.89 5.21 15.61
C GLY A 203 1.54 6.59 15.46
N GLY A 204 0.79 7.61 15.05
CA GLY A 204 1.32 8.95 14.76
C GLY A 204 1.91 9.13 13.36
N TRP A 205 1.90 8.10 12.51
CA TRP A 205 2.48 8.17 11.16
C TRP A 205 1.61 8.91 10.16
N ALA A 206 0.29 8.75 10.22
CA ALA A 206 -0.63 9.28 9.23
C ALA A 206 -1.81 10.00 9.89
N ASN A 207 -2.25 11.09 9.28
CA ASN A 207 -3.49 11.77 9.61
C ASN A 207 -4.44 11.73 8.42
N ALA A 208 -5.60 11.09 8.60
CA ALA A 208 -6.64 10.98 7.59
C ALA A 208 -7.74 12.02 7.82
N ASP A 209 -8.07 12.80 6.80
CA ASP A 209 -9.23 13.70 6.81
C ASP A 209 -10.52 12.88 6.64
N THR A 210 -10.99 12.32 7.74
CA THR A 210 -12.17 11.46 7.78
C THR A 210 -13.41 12.15 7.25
N LEU A 211 -13.58 13.45 7.51
CA LEU A 211 -14.74 14.20 7.02
C LEU A 211 -14.72 14.30 5.50
N ARG A 212 -13.59 14.65 4.92
CA ARG A 212 -13.42 14.70 3.47
C ARG A 212 -13.61 13.32 2.84
N ILE A 213 -13.02 12.26 3.40
CA ILE A 213 -13.21 10.88 2.93
C ILE A 213 -14.69 10.51 2.90
N ILE A 214 -15.44 10.79 3.97
CA ILE A 214 -16.88 10.51 4.04
C ILE A 214 -17.64 11.30 2.96
N ALA A 215 -17.34 12.60 2.80
CA ALA A 215 -17.99 13.43 1.79
C ALA A 215 -17.76 12.90 0.37
N LEU A 216 -16.51 12.51 0.04
CA LEU A 216 -16.17 11.93 -1.26
C LEU A 216 -16.86 10.58 -1.49
N MET A 217 -16.96 9.73 -0.46
CA MET A 217 -17.73 8.48 -0.53
C MET A 217 -19.22 8.72 -0.79
N VAL A 218 -19.82 9.75 -0.17
CA VAL A 218 -21.23 10.12 -0.41
C VAL A 218 -21.42 10.62 -1.83
N LEU A 219 -20.54 11.52 -2.32
CA LEU A 219 -20.58 12.03 -3.69
C LEU A 219 -20.51 10.89 -4.71
N ARG A 220 -19.57 9.96 -4.53
CA ARG A 220 -19.42 8.78 -5.40
C ARG A 220 -20.68 7.90 -5.43
N ARG A 221 -21.37 7.74 -4.29
CA ARG A 221 -22.61 6.96 -4.23
C ARG A 221 -23.76 7.56 -5.04
N ILE A 222 -23.75 8.86 -5.27
CA ILE A 222 -24.72 9.57 -6.10
C ILE A 222 -24.21 9.87 -7.52
N GLY A 223 -23.08 9.24 -7.92
CA GLY A 223 -22.51 9.33 -9.26
C GLY A 223 -21.70 10.63 -9.53
N ILE A 224 -21.19 11.27 -8.47
CA ILE A 224 -20.35 12.47 -8.59
C ILE A 224 -18.91 12.10 -8.21
N ASP A 225 -18.05 11.87 -9.21
CA ASP A 225 -16.64 11.43 -9.03
C ASP A 225 -15.63 12.58 -9.22
N CYS A 226 -16.06 13.82 -9.14
CA CYS A 226 -15.26 15.01 -9.47
C CYS A 226 -13.98 15.20 -8.64
N CYS A 227 -13.93 14.63 -7.43
CA CYS A 227 -13.06 15.15 -6.38
C CYS A 227 -12.11 14.11 -5.79
N ASP A 228 -12.01 12.93 -6.39
CA ASP A 228 -11.14 11.83 -5.95
C ASP A 228 -9.62 12.14 -6.06
N ALA A 229 -9.26 13.22 -6.77
CA ALA A 229 -7.90 13.75 -6.82
C ALA A 229 -7.55 14.65 -5.61
N LEU A 230 -8.49 14.89 -4.69
CA LEU A 230 -8.19 15.67 -3.49
C LEU A 230 -7.36 14.86 -2.51
N PRO A 231 -6.32 15.45 -1.88
CA PRO A 231 -5.55 14.80 -0.84
C PRO A 231 -6.40 14.60 0.41
N VAL A 232 -6.35 13.37 0.96
CA VAL A 232 -7.18 12.96 2.12
C VAL A 232 -6.37 12.33 3.25
N VAL A 233 -5.11 11.98 3.01
CA VAL A 233 -4.20 11.47 4.05
C VAL A 233 -2.89 12.21 3.95
N ALA A 234 -2.37 12.71 5.08
CA ALA A 234 -1.04 13.30 5.19
C ALA A 234 -0.16 12.44 6.12
N PHE A 235 1.14 12.44 5.86
CA PHE A 235 2.13 11.63 6.58
C PHE A 235 3.09 12.50 7.39
N ALA A 236 3.65 11.92 8.46
CA ALA A 236 4.67 12.49 9.34
C ALA A 236 6.05 12.60 8.64
N VAL A 237 6.08 13.21 7.46
CA VAL A 237 7.27 13.36 6.61
C VAL A 237 8.02 14.61 7.01
N PRO A 238 9.35 14.53 7.31
CA PRO A 238 10.15 15.72 7.59
C PRO A 238 10.10 16.71 6.41
N PRO A 239 10.00 18.02 6.65
CA PRO A 239 9.92 19.02 5.58
C PRO A 239 11.06 18.91 4.55
N ASN A 240 12.29 18.61 5.01
CA ASN A 240 13.46 18.47 4.17
C ASN A 240 13.47 17.20 3.31
N SER A 241 12.64 16.22 3.63
CA SER A 241 12.51 14.95 2.92
C SER A 241 11.35 14.95 1.91
N ALA A 242 10.56 16.00 1.83
CA ALA A 242 9.38 16.07 0.97
C ALA A 242 9.71 15.94 -0.55
N LYS A 243 10.97 16.10 -0.95
CA LYS A 243 11.41 15.83 -2.34
C LYS A 243 11.54 14.34 -2.66
N SER A 244 11.91 13.52 -1.68
CA SER A 244 12.12 12.06 -1.84
C SER A 244 10.95 11.21 -1.32
N LEU A 245 10.07 11.79 -0.49
CA LEU A 245 8.95 11.12 0.14
C LEU A 245 7.65 11.78 -0.28
N VAL A 246 6.57 11.00 -0.35
CA VAL A 246 5.25 11.51 -0.69
C VAL A 246 4.54 12.01 0.58
N PRO A 247 4.25 13.31 0.71
CA PRO A 247 3.71 13.86 1.95
C PRO A 247 2.21 13.60 2.15
N ALA A 248 1.47 13.34 1.07
CA ALA A 248 0.02 13.13 1.14
C ALA A 248 -0.46 12.27 -0.04
N TYR A 249 -1.61 11.58 0.15
CA TYR A 249 -2.30 10.83 -0.88
C TYR A 249 -3.65 11.42 -1.19
N THR A 250 -3.99 11.39 -2.49
CA THR A 250 -5.35 11.60 -2.96
C THR A 250 -6.26 10.45 -2.51
N GLU A 251 -7.58 10.67 -2.56
CA GLU A 251 -8.55 9.62 -2.21
C GLU A 251 -8.40 8.38 -3.10
N ARG A 252 -8.13 8.55 -4.40
CA ARG A 252 -7.98 7.42 -5.31
C ARG A 252 -6.70 6.62 -5.03
N LEU A 253 -5.56 7.28 -4.74
CA LEU A 253 -4.34 6.57 -4.35
C LEU A 253 -4.52 5.87 -2.99
N ARG A 254 -5.07 6.57 -1.97
CA ARG A 254 -5.39 5.98 -0.67
C ARG A 254 -6.27 4.72 -0.80
N SER A 255 -7.28 4.79 -1.66
CA SER A 255 -8.22 3.68 -1.89
C SER A 255 -7.60 2.50 -2.63
N ASN A 256 -6.52 2.71 -3.39
CA ASN A 256 -5.86 1.65 -4.15
C ASN A 256 -4.59 1.12 -3.47
N PHE A 257 -3.78 1.98 -2.80
CA PHE A 257 -2.53 1.57 -2.17
C PHE A 257 -2.76 1.05 -0.75
N GLY A 258 -3.44 -0.07 -0.64
CA GLY A 258 -3.81 -0.76 0.58
C GLY A 258 -4.78 -1.89 0.31
N VAL A 259 -5.31 -2.50 1.36
CA VAL A 259 -6.36 -3.53 1.29
C VAL A 259 -7.67 -2.94 0.77
N HIS A 260 -8.60 -3.80 0.33
CA HIS A 260 -9.99 -3.41 0.18
C HIS A 260 -10.59 -3.00 1.54
N ARG A 261 -11.80 -2.45 1.53
CA ARG A 261 -12.45 -1.97 2.75
C ARG A 261 -12.46 -2.99 3.90
N ASP A 262 -12.61 -4.26 3.56
CA ASP A 262 -12.50 -5.38 4.48
C ASP A 262 -11.33 -6.28 4.03
N PHE A 263 -10.23 -6.23 4.77
CA PHE A 263 -9.03 -7.03 4.51
C PHE A 263 -9.29 -8.54 4.55
N ARG A 264 -10.32 -9.00 5.26
CA ARG A 264 -10.69 -10.42 5.32
C ARG A 264 -11.22 -10.92 3.97
N THR A 265 -11.84 -10.03 3.18
CA THR A 265 -12.24 -10.36 1.81
C THR A 265 -11.01 -10.71 0.97
N ASP A 266 -9.93 -9.93 1.07
CA ASP A 266 -8.68 -10.20 0.36
C ASP A 266 -8.03 -11.49 0.84
N LEU A 267 -7.98 -11.70 2.15
CA LEU A 267 -7.43 -12.93 2.74
C LEU A 267 -8.19 -14.18 2.29
N THR A 268 -9.51 -14.13 2.27
CA THR A 268 -10.36 -15.27 1.90
C THR A 268 -10.30 -15.58 0.41
N ALA A 269 -10.11 -14.55 -0.44
CA ALA A 269 -9.98 -14.70 -1.88
C ALA A 269 -8.57 -15.16 -2.31
N ALA A 270 -7.57 -15.10 -1.43
CA ALA A 270 -6.21 -15.53 -1.73
C ALA A 270 -6.14 -17.06 -1.85
N THR A 271 -5.71 -17.55 -3.02
CA THR A 271 -5.56 -18.99 -3.29
C THR A 271 -4.11 -19.45 -3.24
N ARG A 272 -3.17 -18.51 -3.17
CA ARG A 272 -1.73 -18.78 -3.07
C ARG A 272 -1.26 -18.54 -1.63
N PRO A 273 -0.15 -19.17 -1.19
CA PRO A 273 0.36 -19.00 0.15
C PRO A 273 0.60 -17.53 0.52
N VAL A 274 0.11 -17.12 1.70
CA VAL A 274 0.35 -15.81 2.29
C VAL A 274 1.08 -15.99 3.62
N THR A 275 2.17 -15.24 3.81
CA THR A 275 2.92 -15.22 5.06
C THR A 275 3.03 -13.78 5.56
N ILE A 276 2.75 -13.55 6.83
CA ILE A 276 2.95 -12.28 7.52
C ILE A 276 4.20 -12.38 8.39
N TYR A 277 5.10 -11.43 8.25
CA TYR A 277 6.17 -11.14 9.20
C TYR A 277 5.92 -9.79 9.84
N SER A 278 6.10 -9.67 11.14
CA SER A 278 6.07 -8.38 11.84
C SER A 278 7.15 -8.36 12.92
N GLY A 279 7.68 -7.17 13.18
CA GLY A 279 8.46 -6.96 14.38
C GLY A 279 7.56 -7.05 15.61
N ALA A 280 8.03 -7.69 16.67
CA ALA A 280 7.28 -7.78 17.92
C ALA A 280 7.15 -6.41 18.61
N ASP A 281 8.14 -5.51 18.37
CA ASP A 281 8.18 -4.15 18.92
C ASP A 281 7.69 -3.08 17.89
N ASP A 282 6.79 -3.49 16.99
CA ASP A 282 6.25 -2.60 15.96
C ASP A 282 5.41 -1.48 16.59
N GLU A 283 5.86 -0.24 16.45
CA GLU A 283 5.24 0.93 17.06
C GLU A 283 4.06 1.49 16.23
N LEU A 284 3.91 1.04 14.98
CA LEU A 284 2.79 1.46 14.13
C LEU A 284 1.67 0.42 14.05
N MET A 285 1.98 -0.86 14.31
CA MET A 285 1.04 -1.96 14.25
C MET A 285 1.04 -2.74 15.57
N LEU A 286 -0.12 -3.20 16.01
CA LEU A 286 -0.27 -4.13 17.14
C LEU A 286 0.13 -5.54 16.65
N ALA A 287 1.42 -5.89 16.76
CA ALA A 287 1.99 -7.10 16.17
C ALA A 287 1.33 -8.39 16.75
N ASP A 288 0.98 -8.41 18.03
CA ASP A 288 0.28 -9.50 18.70
C ASP A 288 -1.12 -9.78 18.14
N LYS A 289 -1.71 -8.81 17.41
CA LYS A 289 -3.04 -8.91 16.82
C LYS A 289 -3.08 -9.53 15.43
N TYR A 290 -1.95 -9.76 14.77
CA TYR A 290 -1.97 -10.40 13.46
C TYR A 290 -2.55 -11.82 13.50
N ALA A 291 -2.22 -12.62 14.51
CA ALA A 291 -2.79 -13.95 14.65
C ALA A 291 -4.33 -13.94 14.84
N GLU A 292 -4.84 -12.94 15.53
CA GLU A 292 -6.29 -12.70 15.67
C GLU A 292 -6.91 -12.28 14.33
N ALA A 293 -6.27 -11.37 13.61
CA ALA A 293 -6.76 -10.84 12.32
C ALA A 293 -6.95 -11.93 11.26
N VAL A 294 -6.08 -12.95 11.24
CA VAL A 294 -6.12 -14.03 10.25
C VAL A 294 -6.84 -15.29 10.75
N ARG A 295 -7.40 -15.28 11.95
CA ARG A 295 -8.08 -16.45 12.53
C ARG A 295 -9.25 -16.92 11.68
N GLY A 296 -9.28 -18.22 11.36
CA GLY A 296 -10.34 -18.86 10.61
C GLY A 296 -10.30 -18.58 9.09
N VAL A 297 -9.22 -17.98 8.58
CA VAL A 297 -9.00 -17.84 7.14
C VAL A 297 -8.53 -19.17 6.55
N THR A 298 -9.04 -19.51 5.37
CA THR A 298 -8.66 -20.71 4.63
C THR A 298 -8.30 -20.31 3.20
N PRO A 299 -7.10 -20.70 2.68
CA PRO A 299 -6.03 -21.45 3.36
C PRO A 299 -5.41 -20.68 4.53
N PRO A 300 -4.78 -21.37 5.50
CA PRO A 300 -4.20 -20.72 6.67
C PRO A 300 -3.08 -19.76 6.31
N VAL A 301 -3.11 -18.57 6.91
CA VAL A 301 -2.05 -17.56 6.79
C VAL A 301 -1.01 -17.81 7.89
N LYS A 302 0.26 -17.94 7.52
CA LYS A 302 1.36 -18.05 8.48
C LYS A 302 1.68 -16.66 9.05
N VAL A 303 1.74 -16.54 10.40
CA VAL A 303 2.17 -15.31 11.08
C VAL A 303 3.45 -15.59 11.85
N LYS A 304 4.46 -14.78 11.63
CA LYS A 304 5.78 -14.89 12.26
C LYS A 304 6.16 -13.52 12.86
N LEU A 305 6.38 -13.48 14.18
CA LEU A 305 6.88 -12.29 14.87
C LEU A 305 8.39 -12.43 15.07
N ILE A 306 9.11 -11.32 14.96
CA ILE A 306 10.56 -11.26 15.18
C ILE A 306 10.80 -10.32 16.35
N ASP A 307 11.38 -10.86 17.42
CA ASP A 307 11.61 -10.13 18.67
C ASP A 307 12.64 -9.00 18.48
N GLY A 308 12.47 -7.91 19.20
CA GLY A 308 13.38 -6.76 19.16
C GLY A 308 13.36 -5.95 17.86
N ILE A 309 12.37 -6.18 17.01
CA ILE A 309 12.25 -5.50 15.69
C ILE A 309 11.06 -4.56 15.71
N ASN A 310 11.32 -3.29 15.36
CA ASN A 310 10.30 -2.25 15.18
C ASN A 310 9.77 -2.23 13.74
N HIS A 311 8.84 -1.31 13.44
CA HIS A 311 8.18 -1.20 12.13
C HIS A 311 9.13 -1.09 10.94
N MET A 312 10.15 -0.26 11.03
CA MET A 312 11.12 -0.10 9.95
C MET A 312 12.22 -1.17 9.98
N GLY A 313 12.51 -1.72 11.15
CA GLY A 313 13.49 -2.78 11.35
C GLY A 313 13.15 -4.05 10.56
N ILE A 314 11.89 -4.33 10.30
CA ILE A 314 11.46 -5.51 9.51
C ILE A 314 12.05 -5.51 8.08
N VAL A 315 12.38 -4.34 7.52
CA VAL A 315 12.96 -4.19 6.18
C VAL A 315 14.40 -3.67 6.19
N SER A 316 14.98 -3.38 7.36
CA SER A 316 16.33 -2.78 7.46
C SER A 316 17.24 -3.46 8.47
N ASN A 317 16.73 -4.15 9.48
CA ASN A 317 17.55 -4.85 10.46
C ASN A 317 18.18 -6.11 9.85
N PRO A 318 19.50 -6.32 9.92
CA PRO A 318 20.17 -7.46 9.30
C PRO A 318 19.60 -8.83 9.69
N THR A 319 19.21 -9.02 10.96
CA THR A 319 18.62 -10.28 11.43
C THR A 319 17.25 -10.53 10.80
N ALA A 320 16.38 -9.52 10.80
CA ALA A 320 15.04 -9.64 10.24
C ALA A 320 15.07 -9.89 8.72
N ILE A 321 15.87 -9.10 7.97
CA ILE A 321 15.95 -9.23 6.51
C ILE A 321 16.60 -10.56 6.09
N SER A 322 17.55 -11.10 6.86
CA SER A 322 18.15 -12.43 6.60
C SER A 322 17.12 -13.54 6.79
N VAL A 323 16.35 -13.53 7.87
CA VAL A 323 15.28 -14.52 8.11
C VAL A 323 14.24 -14.50 6.99
N ILE A 324 13.84 -13.32 6.51
CA ILE A 324 12.88 -13.15 5.43
C ILE A 324 13.49 -13.63 4.10
N ALA A 325 14.73 -13.24 3.79
CA ALA A 325 15.40 -13.62 2.56
C ALA A 325 15.63 -15.13 2.47
N ASP A 326 16.01 -15.76 3.58
CA ASP A 326 16.15 -17.23 3.69
C ASP A 326 14.83 -17.96 3.41
N ASP A 327 13.72 -17.45 3.96
CA ASP A 327 12.40 -18.04 3.73
C ASP A 327 11.96 -17.89 2.26
N VAL A 328 12.23 -16.74 1.65
CA VAL A 328 11.90 -16.48 0.24
C VAL A 328 12.77 -17.33 -0.70
N ALA A 329 14.04 -17.55 -0.36
CA ALA A 329 14.98 -18.36 -1.12
C ALA A 329 14.60 -19.85 -1.12
N LYS A 330 14.00 -20.36 -0.03
CA LYS A 330 13.60 -21.75 0.11
C LYS A 330 12.37 -22.05 -0.76
N SER A 331 12.38 -23.20 -1.44
CA SER A 331 11.17 -23.76 -2.02
C SER A 331 10.24 -24.17 -0.87
N GLU A 332 8.99 -23.65 -0.84
CA GLU A 332 7.98 -24.40 -0.10
C GLU A 332 7.84 -25.75 -0.83
N ALA A 333 8.43 -26.79 -0.29
CA ALA A 333 8.05 -28.15 -0.66
C ALA A 333 6.53 -28.23 -0.43
N ASN A 334 5.77 -28.64 -1.44
CA ASN A 334 4.34 -28.94 -1.32
C ASN A 334 4.15 -29.84 -0.09
N SER A 335 3.70 -29.23 1.01
CA SER A 335 3.28 -29.93 2.22
C SER A 335 1.78 -30.08 2.20
#